data_356796821becf51ddeae72aa542cd898
#
_entry.id   356796821becf51ddeae72aa542cd898
#
_cell.length_a   1.000
_cell.length_b   1.000
_cell.length_c   1.000
_cell.angle_alpha   90.00
_cell.angle_beta   90.00
_cell.angle_gamma   90.00
#
_symmetry.space_group_name_H-M   'P 1'
#
loop_
_entity.id
_entity.type
_entity.pdbx_description
1 polymer ?
#
loop_
_entity_poly.entity_id
_entity_poly.type
_entity_poly.pdbx_seq_one_letter_code
_entity_poly.pdbx_strand_id
1 'polypeptide(L)'
;MNYNEIGKTGMRVSNLSFGASSLGGVFHDIREAEGIKAVYTAVENGMNFIDVSPYYGHYKAETVLGKALKELPRDKYYLSTKVGRYGTDGANTWDYSGTRATESVYESLD
;
A
#
# COMPACT_ATOMS: atom_id res chain seq x y z
N MET A 1 -16.39 -5.52 12.64
CA MET A 1 -16.01 -4.74 11.43
C MET A 1 -17.14 -4.81 10.42
N ASN A 2 -17.56 -3.69 9.91
CA ASN A 2 -18.59 -3.63 8.86
C ASN A 2 -17.93 -3.53 7.49
N TYR A 3 -18.57 -4.10 6.47
CA TYR A 3 -18.05 -4.15 5.11
C TYR A 3 -19.05 -3.53 4.14
N ASN A 4 -18.54 -2.79 3.17
CA ASN A 4 -19.34 -2.16 2.12
C ASN A 4 -18.73 -2.44 0.76
N GLU A 5 -19.57 -2.54 -0.27
CA GLU A 5 -19.07 -2.72 -1.63
C GLU A 5 -18.52 -1.39 -2.17
N ILE A 6 -17.35 -1.46 -2.83
CA ILE A 6 -16.81 -0.31 -3.55
C ILE A 6 -17.53 -0.20 -4.89
N GLY A 7 -18.46 0.77 -4.98
CA GLY A 7 -19.19 1.00 -6.21
C GLY A 7 -19.81 -0.29 -6.77
N LYS A 8 -19.48 -0.58 -8.02
CA LYS A 8 -19.97 -1.78 -8.72
C LYS A 8 -18.86 -2.79 -9.00
N THR A 9 -17.82 -2.80 -8.17
CA THR A 9 -16.64 -3.65 -8.38
C THR A 9 -16.81 -5.09 -7.89
N GLY A 10 -17.81 -5.34 -7.04
CA GLY A 10 -17.93 -6.62 -6.36
C GLY A 10 -17.01 -6.77 -5.16
N MET A 11 -16.14 -5.79 -4.91
CA MET A 11 -15.21 -5.82 -3.78
C MET A 11 -15.87 -5.30 -2.52
N ARG A 12 -16.00 -6.16 -1.52
CA ARG A 12 -16.53 -5.77 -0.21
C ARG A 12 -15.37 -5.46 0.72
N VAL A 13 -15.25 -4.19 1.08
CA VAL A 13 -14.14 -3.69 1.88
C VAL A 13 -14.59 -3.26 3.26
N SER A 14 -13.69 -3.37 4.24
CA SER A 14 -13.95 -2.93 5.60
C SER A 14 -14.19 -1.42 5.65
N ASN A 15 -15.00 -0.99 6.60
CA ASN A 15 -15.28 0.44 6.78
C ASN A 15 -14.07 1.22 7.32
N LEU A 16 -13.04 0.51 7.78
CA LEU A 16 -11.73 1.08 8.10
C LEU A 16 -10.70 0.46 7.17
N SER A 17 -9.82 1.29 6.62
CA SER A 17 -8.72 0.87 5.76
C SER A 17 -7.39 1.07 6.46
N PHE A 18 -6.40 0.27 6.11
CA PHE A 18 -5.04 0.45 6.60
C PHE A 18 -4.27 1.35 5.64
N GLY A 19 -3.87 2.53 6.11
CA GLY A 19 -3.02 3.44 5.33
C GLY A 19 -1.56 3.15 5.63
N ALA A 20 -0.81 2.73 4.63
CA ALA A 20 0.56 2.23 4.81
C ALA A 20 1.64 3.32 4.71
N SER A 21 1.28 4.60 4.66
CA SER A 21 2.26 5.69 4.53
C SER A 21 3.31 5.69 5.64
N SER A 22 2.91 5.37 6.86
CA SER A 22 3.82 5.33 8.00
C SER A 22 4.91 4.27 7.87
N LEU A 23 4.67 3.21 7.09
CA LEU A 23 5.69 2.18 6.85
C LEU A 23 6.88 2.73 6.07
N GLY A 24 6.71 3.84 5.37
CA GLY A 24 7.77 4.54 4.66
C GLY A 24 8.48 5.59 5.50
N GLY A 25 8.13 5.75 6.77
CA GLY A 25 8.71 6.78 7.63
C GLY A 25 8.23 8.19 7.31
N VAL A 26 7.05 8.33 6.71
CA VAL A 26 6.54 9.63 6.22
C VAL A 26 6.36 10.65 7.34
N PHE A 27 5.85 10.20 8.49
CA PHE A 27 5.59 11.08 9.63
C PHE A 27 6.72 11.06 10.65
N HIS A 28 7.29 9.91 10.89
CA HIS A 28 8.45 9.69 11.76
C HIS A 28 9.06 8.33 11.44
N ASP A 29 10.30 8.12 11.86
CA ASP A 29 10.95 6.83 11.70
C ASP A 29 10.27 5.76 12.55
N ILE A 30 10.05 4.59 11.96
CA ILE A 30 9.52 3.44 12.67
C ILE A 30 10.41 2.22 12.41
N ARG A 31 10.37 1.29 13.34
CA ARG A 31 11.05 0.01 13.13
C ARG A 31 10.22 -0.86 12.18
N GLU A 32 10.89 -1.51 11.25
CA GLU A 32 10.24 -2.36 10.26
C GLU A 32 9.40 -3.46 10.92
N ALA A 33 9.92 -4.09 11.98
CA ALA A 33 9.19 -5.14 12.69
C ALA A 33 7.87 -4.65 13.29
N GLU A 34 7.85 -3.43 13.80
CA GLU A 34 6.62 -2.81 14.33
C GLU A 34 5.62 -2.53 13.21
N GLY A 35 6.11 -2.06 12.06
CA GLY A 35 5.27 -1.83 10.90
C GLY A 35 4.62 -3.12 10.39
N ILE A 36 5.38 -4.17 10.27
CA ILE A 36 4.88 -5.49 9.86
C ILE A 36 3.84 -5.99 10.84
N LYS A 37 4.10 -5.88 12.15
CA LYS A 37 3.15 -6.27 13.19
C LYS A 37 1.84 -5.48 13.08
N ALA A 38 1.92 -4.19 12.79
CA ALA A 38 0.73 -3.36 12.60
C ALA A 38 -0.14 -3.86 11.44
N VAL A 39 0.47 -4.26 10.33
CA VAL A 39 -0.25 -4.84 9.19
C VAL A 39 -0.98 -6.12 9.62
N TYR A 40 -0.30 -7.02 10.31
CA TYR A 40 -0.91 -8.26 10.79
C TYR A 40 -2.07 -7.99 11.73
N THR A 41 -1.88 -7.08 12.67
CA THR A 41 -2.93 -6.71 13.62
C THR A 41 -4.16 -6.16 12.91
N ALA A 42 -3.96 -5.30 11.91
CA ALA A 42 -5.06 -4.73 11.14
C ALA A 42 -5.86 -5.81 10.41
N VAL A 43 -5.17 -6.71 9.70
CA VAL A 43 -5.83 -7.78 8.96
C VAL A 43 -6.52 -8.77 9.89
N GLU A 44 -5.89 -9.15 10.99
CA GLU A 44 -6.48 -10.04 11.99
C GLU A 44 -7.76 -9.46 12.60
N ASN A 45 -7.86 -8.14 12.68
CA ASN A 45 -9.04 -7.46 13.20
C ASN A 45 -10.07 -7.07 12.15
N GLY A 46 -9.93 -7.60 10.95
CA GLY A 46 -10.94 -7.49 9.90
C GLY A 46 -10.75 -6.39 8.88
N MET A 47 -9.68 -5.60 8.96
CA MET A 47 -9.35 -4.64 7.89
C MET A 47 -8.88 -5.43 6.67
N ASN A 48 -9.59 -5.27 5.55
CA ASN A 48 -9.25 -5.99 4.33
C ASN A 48 -8.90 -5.08 3.15
N PHE A 49 -8.73 -3.79 3.40
CA PHE A 49 -8.31 -2.84 2.37
C PHE A 49 -7.06 -2.11 2.84
N ILE A 50 -6.00 -2.19 2.04
CA ILE A 50 -4.69 -1.61 2.35
C ILE A 50 -4.31 -0.65 1.24
N ASP A 51 -3.98 0.59 1.59
CA ASP A 51 -3.61 1.63 0.64
C ASP A 51 -2.16 2.05 0.85
N VAL A 52 -1.41 2.12 -0.25
CA VAL A 52 0.02 2.46 -0.24
C VAL A 52 0.34 3.32 -1.47
N SER A 53 1.56 3.82 -1.56
CA SER A 53 2.07 4.53 -2.73
C SER A 53 3.57 4.31 -2.90
N PRO A 54 4.06 4.26 -4.14
CA PRO A 54 5.50 4.26 -4.40
C PRO A 54 6.21 5.48 -3.81
N TYR A 55 5.54 6.61 -3.76
CA TYR A 55 6.10 7.85 -3.22
C TYR A 55 6.37 7.79 -1.72
N TYR A 56 5.63 7.00 -0.97
CA TYR A 56 5.77 6.96 0.49
C TYR A 56 7.13 6.41 0.91
N GLY A 57 8.01 7.30 1.36
CA GLY A 57 9.35 6.95 1.78
C GLY A 57 10.23 6.42 0.64
N HIS A 58 10.02 6.88 -0.58
CA HIS A 58 10.79 6.44 -1.76
C HIS A 58 10.78 4.91 -1.91
N TYR A 59 9.58 4.35 -2.12
CA TYR A 59 9.33 2.91 -2.25
C TYR A 59 9.45 2.10 -0.95
N LYS A 60 9.86 2.73 0.16
CA LYS A 60 10.02 2.02 1.43
C LYS A 60 8.72 1.44 1.94
N ALA A 61 7.62 2.19 1.85
CA ALA A 61 6.32 1.70 2.32
C ALA A 61 5.88 0.45 1.55
N GLU A 62 6.00 0.44 0.23
CA GLU A 62 5.67 -0.74 -0.58
C GLU A 62 6.58 -1.91 -0.24
N THR A 63 7.88 -1.67 -0.04
CA THR A 63 8.84 -2.72 0.29
C THR A 63 8.53 -3.37 1.63
N VAL A 64 8.30 -2.57 2.67
CA VAL A 64 7.96 -3.07 4.01
C VAL A 64 6.62 -3.80 4.00
N LEU A 65 5.64 -3.19 3.33
CA LEU A 65 4.32 -3.82 3.20
C LEU A 65 4.42 -5.16 2.47
N GLY A 66 5.22 -5.23 1.41
CA GLY A 66 5.44 -6.48 0.66
C GLY A 66 5.97 -7.60 1.54
N LYS A 67 6.88 -7.28 2.47
CA LYS A 67 7.40 -8.27 3.43
C LYS A 67 6.30 -8.82 4.33
N ALA A 68 5.42 -7.93 4.80
CA ALA A 68 4.28 -8.35 5.63
C ALA A 68 3.29 -9.20 4.83
N LEU A 69 2.97 -8.79 3.62
CA LEU A 69 1.96 -9.45 2.79
C LEU A 69 2.37 -10.86 2.33
N LYS A 70 3.66 -11.14 2.25
CA LYS A 70 4.14 -12.49 1.89
C LYS A 70 3.66 -13.56 2.86
N GLU A 71 3.46 -13.20 4.11
CA GLU A 71 3.04 -14.13 5.17
C GLU A 71 1.52 -14.21 5.32
N LEU A 72 0.76 -13.43 4.54
CA LEU A 72 -0.69 -13.40 4.61
C LEU A 72 -1.31 -14.03 3.37
N PRO A 73 -2.42 -14.78 3.52
CA PRO A 73 -3.14 -15.29 2.35
C PRO A 73 -3.62 -14.15 1.46
N ARG A 74 -3.38 -14.24 0.16
CA ARG A 74 -3.70 -13.17 -0.79
C ARG A 74 -5.20 -12.83 -0.83
N ASP A 75 -6.06 -13.78 -0.55
CA ASP A 75 -7.51 -13.59 -0.55
C ASP A 75 -8.05 -12.87 0.68
N LYS A 76 -7.20 -12.52 1.65
CA LYS A 76 -7.60 -11.83 2.88
C LYS A 76 -7.59 -10.31 2.77
N TYR A 77 -7.09 -9.75 1.67
CA TYR A 77 -6.98 -8.30 1.54
C TYR A 77 -7.11 -7.84 0.09
N TYR A 78 -7.56 -6.60 -0.06
CA TYR A 78 -7.48 -5.83 -1.29
C TYR A 78 -6.36 -4.82 -1.15
N LEU A 79 -5.59 -4.63 -2.20
CA LEU A 79 -4.41 -3.77 -2.19
C LEU A 79 -4.56 -2.66 -3.21
N SER A 80 -4.39 -1.42 -2.74
CA SER A 80 -4.40 -0.23 -3.59
C SER A 80 -3.03 0.42 -3.54
N THR A 81 -2.48 0.73 -4.69
CA THR A 81 -1.31 1.60 -4.80
C THR A 81 -1.59 2.71 -5.82
N LYS A 82 -0.60 3.51 -6.13
CA LYS A 82 -0.81 4.73 -6.91
C LYS A 82 0.16 4.83 -8.07
N VAL A 83 -0.21 5.64 -9.04
CA VAL A 83 0.66 6.02 -10.16
C VAL A 83 0.75 7.54 -10.21
N GLY A 84 1.77 8.05 -10.89
CA GLY A 84 1.91 9.47 -11.17
C GLY A 84 2.93 10.21 -10.31
N ARG A 85 3.17 9.77 -9.08
CA ARG A 85 4.20 10.36 -8.22
C ARG A 85 5.08 9.26 -7.65
N TYR A 86 6.39 9.42 -7.82
CA TYR A 86 7.37 8.40 -7.47
C TYR A 86 8.45 8.97 -6.56
N GLY A 87 9.22 8.09 -5.94
CA GLY A 87 10.21 8.49 -4.96
C GLY A 87 11.54 8.90 -5.56
N THR A 88 11.53 9.77 -6.54
CA THR A 88 12.76 10.30 -7.14
C THR A 88 12.96 11.76 -6.75
N ASP A 89 14.16 12.30 -7.05
CA ASP A 89 14.52 13.64 -6.65
C ASP A 89 13.89 14.71 -7.55
N GLY A 90 13.48 15.81 -6.95
CA GLY A 90 13.14 17.06 -7.63
C GLY A 90 12.04 16.93 -8.65
N ALA A 91 12.27 17.48 -9.84
CA ALA A 91 11.29 17.56 -10.91
C ALA A 91 10.87 16.20 -11.47
N ASN A 92 11.68 15.16 -11.25
CA ASN A 92 11.41 13.81 -11.75
C ASN A 92 10.47 13.01 -10.85
N THR A 93 10.01 13.58 -9.75
CA THR A 93 9.07 12.93 -8.84
C THR A 93 7.72 12.67 -9.52
N TRP A 94 7.30 13.56 -10.40
CA TRP A 94 6.00 13.53 -11.05
C TRP A 94 6.12 13.10 -12.51
N ASP A 95 5.39 12.05 -12.88
CA ASP A 95 5.30 11.60 -14.27
C ASP A 95 3.96 10.90 -14.49
N TYR A 96 3.09 11.52 -15.25
CA TYR A 96 1.73 11.03 -15.52
C TYR A 96 1.60 10.35 -16.87
N SER A 97 2.71 10.06 -17.54
CA SER A 97 2.67 9.38 -18.86
C SER A 97 2.14 7.95 -18.72
N GLY A 98 1.49 7.47 -19.77
CA GLY A 98 1.00 6.09 -19.82
C GLY A 98 2.13 5.07 -19.73
N THR A 99 3.28 5.37 -20.35
CA THR A 99 4.46 4.52 -20.29
C THR A 99 4.94 4.35 -18.85
N ARG A 100 5.10 5.47 -18.12
CA ARG A 100 5.56 5.42 -16.74
C ARG A 100 4.54 4.76 -15.82
N ALA A 101 3.25 5.00 -16.03
CA ALA A 101 2.20 4.35 -15.26
C ALA A 101 2.26 2.83 -15.43
N THR A 102 2.45 2.34 -16.63
CA THR A 102 2.57 0.91 -16.93
C THR A 102 3.80 0.30 -16.24
N GLU A 103 4.95 0.96 -16.33
CA GLU A 103 6.18 0.52 -15.65
C GLU A 103 5.96 0.43 -14.15
N SER A 104 5.29 1.44 -13.58
CA SER A 104 5.03 1.51 -12.13
C SER A 104 4.21 0.33 -11.63
N VAL A 105 3.22 -0.11 -12.39
CA VAL A 105 2.41 -1.28 -12.00
C VAL A 105 3.30 -2.52 -11.83
N TYR A 106 4.19 -2.76 -12.78
CA TYR A 106 5.10 -3.91 -12.69
C TYR A 106 6.11 -3.77 -11.57
N GLU A 107 6.61 -2.57 -11.30
CA GLU A 107 7.48 -2.32 -10.16
C GLU A 107 6.79 -2.63 -8.83
N SER A 108 5.54 -2.20 -8.69
CA SER A 108 4.76 -2.45 -7.47
C SER A 108 4.42 -3.92 -7.27
N LEU A 109 4.26 -4.69 -8.36
CA LEU A 109 3.97 -6.12 -8.30
C LEU A 109 5.20 -6.96 -7.92
N ASP A 110 6.37 -6.42 -8.11
CA ASP A 110 7.60 -7.08 -7.70
C ASP A 110 7.78 -7.02 -6.19
#